data_0fc2e4a0cafaa748a0b416010773166d
#
_entry.id   0fc2e4a0cafaa748a0b416010773166d
#
_cell.length_a   1.000
_cell.length_b   1.000
_cell.length_c   1.000
_cell.angle_alpha   90.00
_cell.angle_beta   90.00
_cell.angle_gamma   90.00
#
_symmetry.space_group_name_H-M   'P 1'
#
loop_
_entity.id
_entity.type
_entity.pdbx_description
1 polymer ?
#
loop_
_entity_poly.entity_id
_entity_poly.type
_entity_poly.pdbx_seq_one_letter_code
_entity_poly.pdbx_strand_id
1 'polypeptide(L)'
;MRQILIVLLLAYSATSLADEAALFKQANFPVQWNDGSQVMPRKSQIVLTYLWADIYAAALFTQPDITPQQAFNEQRDLRLELFYLRDLDHSDITDACTTILKRQHSVAFLASQQAALKKLQSSFGDIKRGDRYALDYDPKRGLNIERNGTVIYNSQNHELAKLYLGIWLAPEGLPEKLRQDLLAQRQ
;
A
#
# COMPACT_ATOMS: atom_id res chain seq x y z
N MET A 1 -22.84 -16.80 34.38
CA MET A 1 -22.19 -15.56 33.92
C MET A 1 -20.95 -15.80 33.07
N ARG A 2 -20.13 -16.84 33.31
CA ARG A 2 -18.88 -17.12 32.56
C ARG A 2 -19.08 -17.59 31.11
N GLN A 3 -20.18 -18.26 30.78
CA GLN A 3 -20.48 -18.73 29.42
C GLN A 3 -21.00 -17.61 28.48
N ILE A 4 -21.67 -16.59 29.01
CA ILE A 4 -22.18 -15.45 28.24
C ILE A 4 -21.03 -14.57 27.74
N LEU A 5 -19.94 -14.48 28.54
CA LEU A 5 -18.76 -13.66 28.16
C LEU A 5 -17.97 -14.30 27.00
N ILE A 6 -17.92 -15.64 26.94
CA ILE A 6 -17.21 -16.37 25.87
C ILE A 6 -17.96 -16.26 24.53
N VAL A 7 -19.29 -16.30 24.58
CA VAL A 7 -20.14 -16.15 23.39
C VAL A 7 -20.07 -14.71 22.83
N LEU A 8 -19.98 -13.69 23.69
CA LEU A 8 -19.79 -12.30 23.28
C LEU A 8 -18.41 -12.04 22.65
N LEU A 9 -17.34 -12.69 23.15
CA LEU A 9 -15.99 -12.58 22.56
C LEU A 9 -15.90 -13.25 21.17
N LEU A 10 -16.59 -14.37 20.96
CA LEU A 10 -16.65 -15.05 19.66
C LEU A 10 -17.48 -14.27 18.64
N ALA A 11 -18.57 -13.61 19.07
CA ALA A 11 -19.37 -12.76 18.20
C ALA A 11 -18.61 -11.50 17.75
N TYR A 12 -17.76 -10.93 18.62
CA TYR A 12 -16.93 -9.76 18.28
C TYR A 12 -15.86 -10.07 17.22
N SER A 13 -15.28 -11.28 17.28
CA SER A 13 -14.30 -11.73 16.28
C SER A 13 -14.94 -12.02 14.91
N ALA A 14 -16.18 -12.49 14.88
CA ALA A 14 -16.90 -12.81 13.65
C ALA A 14 -17.35 -11.54 12.90
N THR A 15 -17.72 -10.48 13.59
CA THR A 15 -18.11 -9.19 12.98
C THR A 15 -16.91 -8.52 12.31
N SER A 16 -15.74 -8.53 12.92
CA SER A 16 -14.50 -7.95 12.38
C SER A 16 -14.07 -8.61 11.05
N LEU A 17 -14.13 -9.92 10.94
CA LEU A 17 -13.77 -10.65 9.71
C LEU A 17 -14.80 -10.46 8.59
N ALA A 18 -16.09 -10.36 8.92
CA ALA A 18 -17.15 -10.13 7.96
C ALA A 18 -17.04 -8.70 7.37
N ASP A 19 -16.71 -7.71 8.20
CA ASP A 19 -16.49 -6.34 7.78
C ASP A 19 -15.28 -6.22 6.84
N GLU A 20 -14.16 -6.85 7.17
CA GLU A 20 -12.96 -6.84 6.32
C GLU A 20 -13.21 -7.50 4.95
N ALA A 21 -13.94 -8.62 4.93
CA ALA A 21 -14.32 -9.29 3.68
C ALA A 21 -15.23 -8.40 2.80
N ALA A 22 -16.12 -7.61 3.40
CA ALA A 22 -16.94 -6.66 2.68
C ALA A 22 -16.11 -5.51 2.07
N LEU A 23 -15.08 -5.02 2.78
CA LEU A 23 -14.16 -4.00 2.29
C LEU A 23 -13.32 -4.52 1.12
N PHE A 24 -12.82 -5.75 1.18
CA PHE A 24 -12.11 -6.37 0.06
C PHE A 24 -13.03 -6.58 -1.15
N LYS A 25 -14.29 -6.94 -0.94
CA LYS A 25 -15.27 -7.03 -2.01
C LYS A 25 -15.53 -5.65 -2.66
N GLN A 26 -15.59 -4.59 -1.86
CA GLN A 26 -15.74 -3.22 -2.36
C GLN A 26 -14.49 -2.79 -3.14
N ALA A 27 -13.29 -3.08 -2.62
CA ALA A 27 -12.03 -2.78 -3.30
C ALA A 27 -11.89 -3.55 -4.62
N ASN A 28 -12.45 -4.75 -4.71
CA ASN A 28 -12.48 -5.59 -5.92
C ASN A 28 -11.11 -5.67 -6.62
N PHE A 29 -10.06 -5.99 -5.85
CA PHE A 29 -8.75 -6.21 -6.44
C PHE A 29 -8.76 -7.44 -7.34
N PRO A 30 -8.16 -7.40 -8.56
CA PRO A 30 -8.08 -8.57 -9.42
C PRO A 30 -7.26 -9.68 -8.77
N VAL A 31 -7.50 -10.94 -9.13
CA VAL A 31 -6.69 -12.08 -8.66
C VAL A 31 -5.28 -12.05 -9.25
N GLN A 32 -5.11 -11.39 -10.40
CA GLN A 32 -3.84 -11.13 -11.05
C GLN A 32 -3.90 -9.80 -11.80
N TRP A 33 -2.79 -9.08 -11.82
CA TRP A 33 -2.61 -7.92 -12.66
C TRP A 33 -1.86 -8.32 -13.94
N ASN A 34 -2.23 -7.70 -15.08
CA ASN A 34 -1.63 -7.96 -16.38
C ASN A 34 -1.55 -6.65 -17.17
N ASP A 35 -0.33 -6.25 -17.57
CA ASP A 35 -0.09 -5.07 -18.40
C ASP A 35 0.11 -5.41 -19.90
N GLY A 36 -0.13 -6.68 -20.27
CA GLY A 36 0.12 -7.20 -21.62
C GLY A 36 1.54 -7.73 -21.81
N SER A 37 2.50 -7.37 -20.96
CA SER A 37 3.89 -7.87 -21.02
C SER A 37 4.19 -8.92 -19.97
N GLN A 38 3.53 -8.85 -18.81
CA GLN A 38 3.70 -9.78 -17.70
C GLN A 38 2.42 -9.96 -16.89
N VAL A 39 2.34 -11.10 -16.21
CA VAL A 39 1.25 -11.43 -15.30
C VAL A 39 1.79 -11.53 -13.89
N MET A 40 1.24 -10.73 -12.98
CA MET A 40 1.59 -10.74 -11.57
C MET A 40 0.38 -11.15 -10.73
N PRO A 41 0.37 -12.35 -10.11
CA PRO A 41 -0.69 -12.75 -9.20
C PRO A 41 -0.71 -11.84 -7.97
N ARG A 42 -1.91 -11.61 -7.42
CA ARG A 42 -2.05 -10.97 -6.13
C ARG A 42 -1.51 -11.90 -5.04
N LYS A 43 -0.53 -11.41 -4.28
CA LYS A 43 0.11 -12.17 -3.19
C LYS A 43 -0.59 -11.97 -1.85
N SER A 44 -1.11 -10.77 -1.61
CA SER A 44 -1.72 -10.40 -0.34
C SER A 44 -2.70 -9.24 -0.49
N GLN A 45 -3.52 -9.05 0.54
CA GLN A 45 -4.35 -7.86 0.70
C GLN A 45 -4.55 -7.58 2.20
N ILE A 46 -4.66 -6.31 2.55
CA ILE A 46 -4.89 -5.80 3.90
C ILE A 46 -5.88 -4.64 3.90
N VAL A 47 -6.43 -4.31 5.06
CA VAL A 47 -7.13 -3.04 5.32
C VAL A 47 -6.34 -2.25 6.35
N LEU A 48 -6.01 -1.00 6.05
CA LEU A 48 -5.48 -0.06 7.03
C LEU A 48 -6.63 0.65 7.73
N THR A 49 -6.73 0.41 9.04
CA THR A 49 -7.64 1.12 9.95
C THR A 49 -6.82 2.02 10.88
N TYR A 50 -7.22 3.28 11.02
CA TYR A 50 -6.61 4.24 11.92
C TYR A 50 -7.68 4.92 12.77
N LEU A 51 -7.53 4.88 14.10
CA LEU A 51 -8.50 5.45 15.06
C LEU A 51 -9.96 5.06 14.72
N TRP A 52 -10.19 3.75 14.54
CA TRP A 52 -11.50 3.13 14.20
C TRP A 52 -12.06 3.51 12.81
N ALA A 53 -11.30 4.21 11.99
CA ALA A 53 -11.69 4.54 10.64
C ALA A 53 -10.87 3.73 9.62
N ASP A 54 -11.55 3.03 8.71
CA ASP A 54 -10.91 2.36 7.59
C ASP A 54 -10.47 3.41 6.57
N ILE A 55 -9.17 3.42 6.31
CA ILE A 55 -8.54 4.42 5.44
C ILE A 55 -8.50 3.92 4.00
N TYR A 56 -7.90 2.74 3.81
CA TYR A 56 -7.84 2.08 2.50
C TYR A 56 -7.71 0.57 2.64
N ALA A 57 -8.13 -0.16 1.63
CA ALA A 57 -7.68 -1.51 1.37
C ALA A 57 -6.44 -1.45 0.46
N ALA A 58 -5.48 -2.36 0.66
CA ALA A 58 -4.29 -2.47 -0.17
C ALA A 58 -4.11 -3.90 -0.67
N ALA A 59 -3.58 -4.06 -1.89
CA ALA A 59 -3.21 -5.34 -2.47
C ALA A 59 -1.81 -5.26 -3.09
N LEU A 60 -1.05 -6.35 -2.96
CA LEU A 60 0.31 -6.44 -3.48
C LEU A 60 0.42 -7.56 -4.53
N PHE A 61 1.05 -7.22 -5.64
CA PHE A 61 1.25 -8.11 -6.79
C PHE A 61 2.75 -8.19 -7.09
N THR A 62 3.25 -9.39 -7.34
CA THR A 62 4.63 -9.66 -7.76
C THR A 62 4.64 -10.80 -8.77
N GLN A 63 5.77 -11.02 -9.43
CA GLN A 63 5.96 -12.18 -10.32
C GLN A 63 5.63 -13.50 -9.58
N PRO A 64 5.20 -14.56 -10.29
CA PRO A 64 4.73 -15.80 -9.66
C PRO A 64 5.70 -16.39 -8.65
N ASP A 65 6.98 -16.47 -9.00
CA ASP A 65 8.03 -17.14 -8.22
C ASP A 65 8.80 -16.20 -7.27
N ILE A 66 8.37 -14.94 -7.18
CA ILE A 66 9.01 -13.91 -6.33
C ILE A 66 8.08 -13.60 -5.16
N THR A 67 8.61 -13.68 -3.94
CA THR A 67 7.87 -13.24 -2.76
C THR A 67 7.81 -11.70 -2.71
N PRO A 68 6.78 -11.10 -2.07
CA PRO A 68 6.69 -9.66 -1.89
C PRO A 68 7.95 -9.06 -1.22
N GLN A 69 8.49 -9.74 -0.21
CA GLN A 69 9.69 -9.30 0.49
C GLN A 69 10.91 -9.28 -0.45
N GLN A 70 11.08 -10.32 -1.29
CA GLN A 70 12.16 -10.35 -2.28
C GLN A 70 11.99 -9.26 -3.33
N ALA A 71 10.76 -9.08 -3.87
CA ALA A 71 10.48 -8.06 -4.86
C ALA A 71 10.88 -6.66 -4.36
N PHE A 72 10.52 -6.32 -3.12
CA PHE A 72 10.88 -5.05 -2.51
C PHE A 72 12.39 -4.93 -2.24
N ASN A 73 13.02 -5.95 -1.64
CA ASN A 73 14.43 -5.89 -1.24
C ASN A 73 15.36 -5.82 -2.46
N GLU A 74 15.08 -6.63 -3.48
CA GLU A 74 15.89 -6.77 -4.70
C GLU A 74 15.47 -5.80 -5.81
N GLN A 75 14.47 -4.95 -5.54
CA GLN A 75 13.89 -4.03 -6.53
C GLN A 75 13.49 -4.75 -7.82
N ARG A 76 12.63 -5.77 -7.68
CA ARG A 76 12.00 -6.51 -8.79
C ARG A 76 10.63 -5.92 -9.10
N ASP A 77 10.01 -6.42 -10.17
CA ASP A 77 8.65 -6.00 -10.54
C ASP A 77 7.68 -6.18 -9.37
N LEU A 78 6.99 -5.10 -9.05
CA LEU A 78 6.07 -5.02 -7.91
C LEU A 78 4.99 -3.98 -8.20
N ARG A 79 3.74 -4.34 -7.91
CA ARG A 79 2.63 -3.40 -7.96
C ARG A 79 1.90 -3.40 -6.62
N LEU A 80 1.77 -2.22 -6.02
CA LEU A 80 0.97 -1.97 -4.84
C LEU A 80 -0.26 -1.18 -5.25
N GLU A 81 -1.46 -1.72 -5.04
CA GLU A 81 -2.72 -1.01 -5.25
C GLU A 81 -3.35 -0.60 -3.92
N LEU A 82 -3.89 0.62 -3.88
CA LEU A 82 -4.61 1.19 -2.74
C LEU A 82 -6.00 1.59 -3.21
N PHE A 83 -7.04 1.10 -2.54
CA PHE A 83 -8.43 1.51 -2.75
C PHE A 83 -8.89 2.29 -1.53
N TYR A 84 -9.18 3.58 -1.69
CA TYR A 84 -9.51 4.46 -0.57
C TYR A 84 -10.97 4.31 -0.15
N LEU A 85 -11.15 4.15 1.16
CA LEU A 85 -12.45 3.90 1.79
C LEU A 85 -13.10 5.18 2.33
N ARG A 86 -12.38 6.30 2.27
CA ARG A 86 -12.82 7.63 2.72
C ARG A 86 -12.12 8.75 1.98
N ASP A 87 -12.66 9.96 2.11
CA ASP A 87 -12.02 11.19 1.64
C ASP A 87 -10.82 11.53 2.54
N LEU A 88 -9.73 12.02 1.92
CA LEU A 88 -8.53 12.50 2.59
C LEU A 88 -8.03 13.76 1.90
N ASP A 89 -7.64 14.75 2.69
CA ASP A 89 -7.02 15.95 2.14
C ASP A 89 -5.57 15.68 1.73
N HIS A 90 -5.11 16.30 0.67
CA HIS A 90 -3.73 16.17 0.17
C HIS A 90 -2.67 16.47 1.25
N SER A 91 -2.91 17.48 2.09
CA SER A 91 -2.02 17.82 3.21
C SER A 91 -1.85 16.68 4.19
N ASP A 92 -2.95 16.03 4.60
CA ASP A 92 -2.92 14.93 5.57
C ASP A 92 -2.12 13.74 5.05
N ILE A 93 -2.28 13.42 3.76
CA ILE A 93 -1.52 12.34 3.10
C ILE A 93 -0.03 12.67 3.06
N THR A 94 0.30 13.89 2.64
CA THR A 94 1.69 14.36 2.54
C THR A 94 2.37 14.38 3.90
N ASP A 95 1.69 14.82 4.94
CA ASP A 95 2.19 14.86 6.31
C ASP A 95 2.39 13.45 6.88
N ALA A 96 1.44 12.54 6.65
CA ALA A 96 1.56 11.13 7.05
C ALA A 96 2.76 10.47 6.36
N CYS A 97 2.89 10.59 5.04
CA CYS A 97 4.03 10.07 4.29
C CYS A 97 5.36 10.65 4.79
N THR A 98 5.42 11.97 4.98
CA THR A 98 6.62 12.67 5.48
C THR A 98 7.00 12.18 6.87
N THR A 99 6.04 11.97 7.76
CA THR A 99 6.26 11.47 9.11
C THR A 99 6.87 10.06 9.08
N ILE A 100 6.35 9.18 8.22
CA ILE A 100 6.88 7.82 8.04
C ILE A 100 8.31 7.88 7.49
N LEU A 101 8.54 8.64 6.43
CA LEU A 101 9.86 8.77 5.82
C LEU A 101 10.92 9.29 6.80
N LYS A 102 10.57 10.24 7.66
CA LYS A 102 11.47 10.75 8.72
C LYS A 102 11.82 9.71 9.79
N ARG A 103 10.96 8.71 10.01
CA ARG A 103 11.27 7.58 10.92
C ARG A 103 12.21 6.58 10.26
N GLN A 104 12.02 6.34 8.96
CA GLN A 104 12.74 5.32 8.20
C GLN A 104 14.13 5.77 7.71
N HIS A 105 14.36 7.08 7.57
CA HIS A 105 15.56 7.58 6.91
C HIS A 105 16.21 8.77 7.63
N SER A 106 17.52 8.91 7.44
CA SER A 106 18.27 10.04 7.97
C SER A 106 17.88 11.36 7.30
N VAL A 107 18.04 12.47 8.03
CA VAL A 107 17.79 13.82 7.51
C VAL A 107 18.61 14.10 6.25
N ALA A 108 19.89 13.69 6.24
CA ALA A 108 20.79 13.90 5.09
C ALA A 108 20.30 13.15 3.83
N PHE A 109 19.84 11.90 4.00
CA PHE A 109 19.29 11.12 2.88
C PHE A 109 17.99 11.76 2.35
N LEU A 110 17.07 12.14 3.22
CA LEU A 110 15.83 12.80 2.81
C LEU A 110 16.10 14.14 2.11
N ALA A 111 17.10 14.91 2.57
CA ALA A 111 17.51 16.14 1.92
C ALA A 111 18.02 15.90 0.48
N SER A 112 18.77 14.80 0.24
CA SER A 112 19.22 14.43 -1.11
C SER A 112 18.08 14.07 -2.06
N GLN A 113 16.95 13.54 -1.53
CA GLN A 113 15.77 13.16 -2.31
C GLN A 113 14.66 14.23 -2.31
N GLN A 114 14.86 15.37 -1.66
CA GLN A 114 13.82 16.37 -1.41
C GLN A 114 13.14 16.88 -2.70
N ALA A 115 13.90 17.19 -3.74
CA ALA A 115 13.34 17.69 -5.00
C ALA A 115 12.46 16.63 -5.69
N ALA A 116 12.93 15.37 -5.69
CA ALA A 116 12.20 14.25 -6.28
C ALA A 116 10.93 13.92 -5.48
N LEU A 117 11.01 13.90 -4.16
CA LEU A 117 9.86 13.72 -3.27
C LEU A 117 8.82 14.82 -3.45
N LYS A 118 9.25 16.09 -3.49
CA LYS A 118 8.34 17.23 -3.70
C LYS A 118 7.61 17.09 -5.03
N LYS A 119 8.31 16.74 -6.12
CA LYS A 119 7.70 16.53 -7.43
C LYS A 119 6.68 15.41 -7.41
N LEU A 120 7.01 14.27 -6.75
CA LEU A 120 6.11 13.15 -6.59
C LEU A 120 4.86 13.54 -5.77
N GLN A 121 5.04 14.16 -4.61
CA GLN A 121 3.93 14.58 -3.75
C GLN A 121 3.03 15.63 -4.40
N SER A 122 3.59 16.52 -5.23
CA SER A 122 2.81 17.51 -5.99
C SER A 122 1.94 16.90 -7.10
N SER A 123 2.16 15.62 -7.47
CA SER A 123 1.32 14.94 -8.46
C SER A 123 0.02 14.39 -7.88
N PHE A 124 -0.10 14.32 -6.56
CA PHE A 124 -1.34 13.96 -5.87
C PHE A 124 -2.25 15.20 -5.72
N GLY A 125 -3.54 14.96 -5.63
CA GLY A 125 -4.52 15.92 -5.13
C GLY A 125 -5.25 15.31 -3.93
N ASP A 126 -6.37 15.93 -3.56
CA ASP A 126 -7.27 15.33 -2.60
C ASP A 126 -7.75 13.97 -3.09
N ILE A 127 -7.82 13.03 -2.17
CA ILE A 127 -8.32 11.68 -2.42
C ILE A 127 -9.79 11.63 -2.08
N LYS A 128 -10.59 11.00 -2.93
CA LYS A 128 -12.00 10.75 -2.68
C LYS A 128 -12.22 9.28 -2.37
N ARG A 129 -13.22 9.01 -1.56
CA ARG A 129 -13.68 7.63 -1.35
C ARG A 129 -13.97 6.96 -2.69
N GLY A 130 -13.40 5.77 -2.89
CA GLY A 130 -13.49 5.03 -4.14
C GLY A 130 -12.34 5.27 -5.10
N ASP A 131 -11.46 6.26 -4.84
CA ASP A 131 -10.24 6.42 -5.63
C ASP A 131 -9.33 5.20 -5.49
N ARG A 132 -8.72 4.82 -6.60
CA ARG A 132 -7.73 3.76 -6.68
C ARG A 132 -6.39 4.36 -7.08
N TYR A 133 -5.38 4.12 -6.27
CA TYR A 133 -3.99 4.43 -6.61
C TYR A 133 -3.22 3.14 -6.83
N ALA A 134 -2.28 3.17 -7.75
CA ALA A 134 -1.32 2.10 -7.92
C ALA A 134 0.10 2.65 -8.01
N LEU A 135 1.01 2.01 -7.29
CA LEU A 135 2.45 2.22 -7.37
C LEU A 135 3.01 1.01 -8.11
N ASP A 136 3.38 1.20 -9.36
CA ASP A 136 3.87 0.15 -10.24
C ASP A 136 5.36 0.35 -10.49
N TYR A 137 6.18 -0.57 -10.01
CA TYR A 137 7.63 -0.53 -10.16
C TYR A 137 8.12 -1.63 -11.10
N ASP A 138 8.90 -1.21 -12.08
CA ASP A 138 9.60 -2.07 -13.04
C ASP A 138 11.08 -1.67 -13.06
N PRO A 139 12.04 -2.61 -12.93
CA PRO A 139 13.48 -2.31 -12.92
C PRO A 139 14.00 -1.56 -14.15
N LYS A 140 13.28 -1.61 -15.29
CA LYS A 140 13.66 -0.93 -16.53
C LYS A 140 12.99 0.43 -16.70
N ARG A 141 11.75 0.56 -16.21
CA ARG A 141 10.90 1.74 -16.38
C ARG A 141 10.87 2.66 -15.17
N GLY A 142 11.27 2.15 -13.99
CA GLY A 142 11.20 2.86 -12.73
C GLY A 142 9.81 2.78 -12.08
N LEU A 143 9.41 3.83 -11.37
CA LEU A 143 8.15 3.93 -10.66
C LEU A 143 7.11 4.70 -11.48
N ASN A 144 5.97 4.09 -11.73
CA ASN A 144 4.74 4.74 -12.15
C ASN A 144 3.78 4.85 -10.97
N ILE A 145 3.10 5.98 -10.86
CA ILE A 145 1.95 6.14 -9.97
C ILE A 145 0.72 6.44 -10.83
N GLU A 146 -0.31 5.64 -10.60
CA GLU A 146 -1.59 5.76 -11.28
C GLU A 146 -2.65 6.25 -10.30
N ARG A 147 -3.60 7.05 -10.80
CA ARG A 147 -4.88 7.33 -10.14
C ARG A 147 -6.00 6.92 -11.06
N ASN A 148 -6.85 6.01 -10.61
CA ASN A 148 -8.01 5.51 -11.38
C ASN A 148 -7.61 5.02 -12.79
N GLY A 149 -6.46 4.33 -12.90
CA GLY A 149 -5.93 3.80 -14.14
C GLY A 149 -5.19 4.81 -15.03
N THR A 150 -5.07 6.07 -14.61
CA THR A 150 -4.32 7.10 -15.34
C THR A 150 -2.99 7.36 -14.64
N VAL A 151 -1.88 7.29 -15.39
CA VAL A 151 -0.54 7.62 -14.86
C VAL A 151 -0.49 9.12 -14.55
N ILE A 152 -0.26 9.46 -13.27
CA ILE A 152 -0.13 10.83 -12.77
C ILE A 152 1.33 11.21 -12.47
N TYR A 153 2.20 10.21 -12.33
CA TYR A 153 3.63 10.41 -12.05
C TYR A 153 4.45 9.26 -12.63
N ASN A 154 5.63 9.59 -13.15
CA ASN A 154 6.63 8.61 -13.59
C ASN A 154 8.03 9.09 -13.18
N SER A 155 8.89 8.17 -12.78
CA SER A 155 10.29 8.44 -12.45
C SER A 155 11.16 7.20 -12.62
N GLN A 156 12.32 7.36 -13.27
CA GLN A 156 13.37 6.34 -13.35
C GLN A 156 14.32 6.34 -12.15
N ASN A 157 14.06 7.17 -11.14
CA ASN A 157 14.86 7.20 -9.92
C ASN A 157 14.50 6.00 -9.02
N HIS A 158 15.33 4.95 -9.05
CA HIS A 158 15.13 3.72 -8.29
C HIS A 158 15.25 3.92 -6.77
N GLU A 159 16.07 4.87 -6.32
CA GLU A 159 16.17 5.21 -4.89
C GLU A 159 14.87 5.85 -4.40
N LEU A 160 14.29 6.76 -5.19
CA LEU A 160 12.98 7.33 -4.89
C LEU A 160 11.88 6.27 -4.87
N ALA A 161 11.91 5.33 -5.82
CA ALA A 161 10.95 4.23 -5.87
C ALA A 161 11.01 3.38 -4.61
N LYS A 162 12.22 2.96 -4.20
CA LYS A 162 12.45 2.17 -2.99
C LYS A 162 12.05 2.93 -1.73
N LEU A 163 12.42 4.20 -1.65
CA LEU A 163 12.05 5.10 -0.55
C LEU A 163 10.53 5.20 -0.42
N TYR A 164 9.83 5.48 -1.51
CA TYR A 164 8.38 5.72 -1.47
C TYR A 164 7.57 4.45 -1.24
N LEU A 165 7.91 3.33 -1.90
CA LEU A 165 7.33 2.00 -1.63
C LEU A 165 7.62 1.55 -0.19
N GLY A 166 8.74 1.98 0.38
CA GLY A 166 9.12 1.71 1.76
C GLY A 166 8.10 2.19 2.79
N ILE A 167 7.27 3.19 2.48
CA ILE A 167 6.18 3.65 3.35
C ILE A 167 5.27 2.47 3.76
N TRP A 168 5.04 1.52 2.87
CA TRP A 168 4.21 0.32 3.13
C TRP A 168 5.03 -0.93 3.43
N LEU A 169 6.21 -1.07 2.83
CA LEU A 169 6.93 -2.35 2.76
C LEU A 169 8.18 -2.41 3.64
N ALA A 170 8.75 -1.27 4.05
CA ALA A 170 9.88 -1.23 4.96
C ALA A 170 9.44 -1.18 6.44
N PRO A 171 10.31 -1.55 7.39
CA PRO A 171 10.07 -1.35 8.82
C PRO A 171 9.71 0.09 9.16
N GLU A 172 9.02 0.31 10.29
CA GLU A 172 8.61 1.63 10.80
C GLU A 172 7.63 2.43 9.91
N GLY A 173 7.10 1.81 8.85
CA GLY A 173 6.04 2.36 8.00
C GLY A 173 4.65 2.02 8.54
N LEU A 174 4.05 0.98 7.98
CA LEU A 174 2.80 0.42 8.52
C LEU A 174 3.01 -0.20 9.91
N PRO A 175 1.95 -0.37 10.71
CA PRO A 175 1.98 -1.25 11.86
C PRO A 175 2.55 -2.63 11.47
N GLU A 176 3.47 -3.15 12.28
CA GLU A 176 4.30 -4.32 11.90
C GLU A 176 3.46 -5.52 11.47
N LYS A 177 2.34 -5.80 12.16
CA LYS A 177 1.43 -6.88 11.76
C LYS A 177 0.88 -6.67 10.35
N LEU A 178 0.41 -5.48 10.02
CA LEU A 178 -0.14 -5.17 8.67
C LEU A 178 0.95 -5.25 7.60
N ARG A 179 2.16 -4.79 7.91
CA ARG A 179 3.32 -4.92 7.01
C ARG A 179 3.63 -6.38 6.73
N GLN A 180 3.67 -7.22 7.77
CA GLN A 180 3.90 -8.67 7.64
C GLN A 180 2.78 -9.33 6.83
N ASP A 181 1.52 -8.99 7.08
CA ASP A 181 0.37 -9.49 6.32
C ASP A 181 0.45 -9.07 4.84
N LEU A 182 0.89 -7.85 4.55
CA LEU A 182 1.07 -7.35 3.18
C LEU A 182 2.24 -8.03 2.46
N LEU A 183 3.34 -8.33 3.17
CA LEU A 183 4.51 -9.02 2.63
C LEU A 183 4.35 -10.55 2.62
N ALA A 184 3.32 -11.09 3.25
CA ALA A 184 3.04 -12.52 3.26
C ALA A 184 2.60 -13.00 1.87
N GLN A 185 3.07 -14.18 1.49
CA GLN A 185 2.52 -14.91 0.36
C GLN A 185 1.33 -15.73 0.86
N ARG A 186 0.13 -15.20 0.74
CA ARG A 186 -1.10 -15.96 1.01
C ARG A 186 -1.50 -16.67 -0.28
N GLN A 187 -1.51 -18.01 -0.22
CA GLN A 187 -2.02 -18.87 -1.29
C GLN A 187 -3.55 -18.78 -1.35
#